data_7d7284be95c90daee0806fcbf3fe849a
#
_entry.id   7d7284be95c90daee0806fcbf3fe849a
#
_cell.length_a   1.000
_cell.length_b   1.000
_cell.length_c   1.000
_cell.angle_alpha   90.00
_cell.angle_beta   90.00
_cell.angle_gamma   90.00
#
_symmetry.space_group_name_H-M   'P 1'
#
loop_
_entity.id
_entity.type
_entity.pdbx_description
1 polymer ?
#
loop_
_entity_poly.entity_id
_entity_poly.type
_entity_poly.pdbx_seq_one_letter_code
_entity_poly.pdbx_strand_id
1 'polypeptide(L)'
;MKKRIKYLILLIASIFSFALVGCSEEKTINEIYNVSYTGTITIEGLEDAIQAVIKNSKDAVVTVCNYTYSFGGIDLQGTGTAIIYEAKAVLTDGSIMDAKDTYTDATNVDHYQYKAITNQHVIADAYKVRVCFGEEEEEVNEEIYENKEKDLAIISFTSKYVLPTLEFGDSEDLKAGTFVVAIGSPNGIQYEDSASFGIISYVKRYIIEKSGIRKVTNEYIQTDCALSPGNSGGPLLDLNGKVIGINTMKISDTETEGMGFAIPSNVVKEFIKLYVEESTKE
;
A
#
# COMPACT_ATOMS: atom_id res chain seq x y z
N MET A 1 -11.94 0.50 83.75
CA MET A 1 -10.87 0.61 82.73
C MET A 1 -10.77 -0.61 81.76
N LYS A 2 -10.77 -1.83 82.24
CA LYS A 2 -10.59 -3.05 81.38
C LYS A 2 -11.71 -3.24 80.28
N LYS A 3 -12.96 -2.84 80.51
CA LYS A 3 -14.03 -2.96 79.53
C LYS A 3 -13.91 -1.95 78.37
N ARG A 4 -13.44 -0.73 78.60
CA ARG A 4 -13.27 0.30 77.55
C ARG A 4 -12.10 -0.03 76.63
N ILE A 5 -11.06 -0.68 77.09
CA ILE A 5 -9.93 -1.12 76.29
C ILE A 5 -10.33 -2.26 75.33
N LYS A 6 -11.22 -3.18 75.75
CA LYS A 6 -11.74 -4.26 74.90
C LYS A 6 -12.56 -3.72 73.74
N TYR A 7 -13.37 -2.70 73.91
CA TYR A 7 -14.12 -2.09 72.83
C TYR A 7 -13.25 -1.26 71.88
N LEU A 8 -12.18 -0.65 72.40
CA LEU A 8 -11.21 0.07 71.57
C LEU A 8 -10.40 -0.89 70.67
N ILE A 9 -9.99 -2.04 71.18
CA ILE A 9 -9.27 -3.08 70.40
C ILE A 9 -10.21 -3.69 69.33
N LEU A 10 -11.50 -3.91 69.68
CA LEU A 10 -12.49 -4.41 68.68
C LEU A 10 -12.81 -3.37 67.58
N LEU A 11 -12.84 -2.09 67.92
CA LEU A 11 -13.05 -1.02 66.96
C LEU A 11 -11.83 -0.88 66.01
N ILE A 12 -10.62 -0.96 66.52
CA ILE A 12 -9.40 -0.94 65.72
C ILE A 12 -9.30 -2.19 64.82
N ALA A 13 -9.69 -3.37 65.34
CA ALA A 13 -9.73 -4.60 64.57
C ALA A 13 -10.79 -4.54 63.41
N SER A 14 -11.96 -3.90 63.65
CA SER A 14 -12.96 -3.72 62.63
C SER A 14 -12.53 -2.69 61.57
N ILE A 15 -11.81 -1.64 61.94
CA ILE A 15 -11.27 -0.66 60.96
C ILE A 15 -10.15 -1.30 60.13
N PHE A 16 -9.32 -2.16 60.71
CA PHE A 16 -8.29 -2.90 59.96
C PHE A 16 -8.89 -3.98 59.07
N SER A 17 -10.01 -4.59 59.44
CA SER A 17 -10.70 -5.57 58.58
C SER A 17 -11.41 -4.90 57.41
N PHE A 18 -11.86 -3.66 57.56
CA PHE A 18 -12.44 -2.88 56.40
C PHE A 18 -11.35 -2.31 55.47
N ALA A 19 -10.14 -2.05 56.00
CA ALA A 19 -9.01 -1.63 55.16
C ALA A 19 -8.41 -2.78 54.33
N LEU A 20 -8.67 -4.04 54.70
CA LEU A 20 -8.22 -5.22 53.95
C LEU A 20 -9.22 -5.75 52.91
N VAL A 21 -10.48 -5.27 52.94
CA VAL A 21 -11.50 -5.64 51.93
C VAL A 21 -11.59 -4.60 50.82
N GLY A 22 -10.90 -3.47 50.91
CA GLY A 22 -10.85 -2.40 49.93
C GLY A 22 -9.67 -2.47 48.93
N CYS A 23 -8.79 -3.45 49.03
CA CYS A 23 -7.85 -3.80 47.98
C CYS A 23 -8.54 -4.81 47.06
N SER A 24 -9.52 -4.37 46.26
CA SER A 24 -9.65 -4.93 44.91
C SER A 24 -8.27 -4.72 44.30
N GLU A 25 -7.58 -5.78 43.96
CA GLU A 25 -6.40 -5.71 43.08
C GLU A 25 -6.77 -4.74 41.96
N GLU A 26 -6.27 -3.52 41.97
CA GLU A 26 -6.15 -2.72 40.78
C GLU A 26 -5.23 -3.55 39.89
N LYS A 27 -5.84 -4.40 39.03
CA LYS A 27 -5.12 -4.98 37.92
C LYS A 27 -4.61 -3.79 37.14
N THR A 28 -3.32 -3.52 37.29
CA THR A 28 -2.69 -2.47 36.49
C THR A 28 -2.97 -2.81 35.01
N ILE A 29 -3.17 -1.81 34.17
CA ILE A 29 -3.40 -1.97 32.73
C ILE A 29 -2.42 -2.98 32.12
N ASN A 30 -1.21 -3.08 32.63
CA ASN A 30 -0.18 -4.06 32.26
C ASN A 30 -0.54 -5.53 32.57
N GLU A 31 -1.43 -5.81 33.54
CA GLU A 31 -1.91 -7.17 33.82
C GLU A 31 -3.09 -7.58 32.95
N ILE A 32 -3.85 -6.60 32.45
CA ILE A 32 -4.98 -6.84 31.53
C ILE A 32 -4.46 -7.04 30.10
N TYR A 33 -3.40 -6.35 29.71
CA TYR A 33 -2.74 -6.48 28.42
C TYR A 33 -1.34 -7.05 28.69
N ASN A 34 -1.21 -8.38 28.68
CA ASN A 34 0.08 -9.06 28.77
C ASN A 34 0.89 -8.83 27.47
N VAL A 35 1.17 -7.58 27.14
CA VAL A 35 2.07 -7.19 26.06
C VAL A 35 3.47 -7.06 26.66
N SER A 36 4.10 -8.19 26.98
CA SER A 36 5.53 -8.20 27.25
C SER A 36 6.26 -8.12 25.90
N TYR A 37 6.56 -6.90 25.46
CA TYR A 37 7.52 -6.69 24.39
C TYR A 37 8.93 -6.96 24.96
N THR A 38 9.53 -8.09 24.54
CA THR A 38 10.87 -8.52 25.01
C THR A 38 11.98 -8.11 24.04
N GLY A 39 11.64 -7.44 22.93
CA GLY A 39 12.60 -6.97 21.94
C GLY A 39 13.09 -5.54 22.22
N THR A 40 14.33 -5.25 21.89
CA THR A 40 14.85 -3.88 21.86
C THR A 40 14.59 -3.33 20.46
N ILE A 41 13.63 -2.39 20.30
CA ILE A 41 13.54 -1.58 19.09
C ILE A 41 14.55 -0.44 19.28
N THR A 42 15.56 -0.38 18.41
CA THR A 42 16.37 0.82 18.28
C THR A 42 15.72 1.71 17.22
N ILE A 43 15.60 3.00 17.48
CA ILE A 43 15.08 3.99 16.49
C ILE A 43 15.91 3.91 15.22
N GLU A 44 17.24 3.78 15.34
CA GLU A 44 18.19 3.61 14.23
C GLU A 44 17.83 2.42 13.32
N GLY A 45 17.55 1.25 13.89
CA GLY A 45 17.19 0.07 13.08
C GLY A 45 15.84 0.21 12.36
N LEU A 46 14.88 0.97 12.90
CA LEU A 46 13.63 1.27 12.21
C LEU A 46 13.86 2.27 11.06
N GLU A 47 14.66 3.31 11.28
CA GLU A 47 15.02 4.29 10.27
C GLU A 47 15.74 3.62 9.10
N ASP A 48 16.74 2.76 9.37
CA ASP A 48 17.46 1.98 8.36
C ASP A 48 16.52 1.11 7.53
N ALA A 49 15.56 0.44 8.18
CA ALA A 49 14.58 -0.40 7.49
C ALA A 49 13.68 0.42 6.55
N ILE A 50 13.18 1.58 7.00
CA ILE A 50 12.35 2.48 6.18
C ILE A 50 13.15 2.98 4.97
N GLN A 51 14.39 3.46 5.20
CA GLN A 51 15.26 3.95 4.13
C GLN A 51 15.58 2.86 3.11
N ALA A 52 15.84 1.63 3.57
CA ALA A 52 16.11 0.49 2.70
C ALA A 52 14.88 0.15 1.84
N VAL A 53 13.67 0.11 2.42
CA VAL A 53 12.43 -0.13 1.67
C VAL A 53 12.23 0.93 0.59
N ILE A 54 12.34 2.20 0.92
CA ILE A 54 12.18 3.30 -0.05
C ILE A 54 13.22 3.17 -1.18
N LYS A 55 14.49 3.03 -0.82
CA LYS A 55 15.59 2.93 -1.79
C LYS A 55 15.43 1.77 -2.77
N ASN A 56 15.01 0.60 -2.25
CA ASN A 56 14.94 -0.62 -3.06
C ASN A 56 13.62 -0.74 -3.86
N SER A 57 12.62 0.11 -3.57
CA SER A 57 11.30 -0.01 -4.16
C SER A 57 10.93 1.11 -5.11
N LYS A 58 11.47 2.32 -4.92
CA LYS A 58 11.05 3.52 -5.64
C LYS A 58 11.21 3.39 -7.16
N ASP A 59 12.29 2.78 -7.67
CA ASP A 59 12.56 2.66 -9.10
C ASP A 59 11.59 1.67 -9.82
N ALA A 60 10.79 0.89 -9.07
CA ALA A 60 9.70 0.06 -9.58
C ALA A 60 8.33 0.76 -9.52
N VAL A 61 8.31 2.01 -9.07
CA VAL A 61 7.10 2.83 -8.93
C VAL A 61 7.17 3.95 -9.95
N VAL A 62 6.22 3.97 -10.88
CA VAL A 62 6.22 4.92 -11.99
C VAL A 62 5.01 5.84 -11.91
N THR A 63 5.15 7.07 -12.40
CA THR A 63 4.05 8.01 -12.52
C THR A 63 3.20 7.65 -13.75
N VAL A 64 1.88 7.60 -13.60
CA VAL A 64 0.93 7.41 -14.70
C VAL A 64 0.31 8.75 -15.07
N CYS A 65 0.43 9.13 -16.32
CA CYS A 65 -0.10 10.37 -16.88
C CYS A 65 -1.29 10.07 -17.78
N ASN A 66 -2.47 10.59 -17.40
CA ASN A 66 -3.72 10.47 -18.15
C ASN A 66 -3.91 11.74 -18.98
N TYR A 67 -3.95 11.58 -20.28
CA TYR A 67 -4.15 12.68 -21.23
C TYR A 67 -5.55 12.62 -21.86
N THR A 68 -6.17 13.77 -22.01
CA THR A 68 -7.41 13.96 -22.75
C THR A 68 -7.16 14.69 -24.07
N TYR A 69 -8.07 14.51 -25.03
CA TYR A 69 -8.05 15.28 -26.27
C TYR A 69 -9.04 16.44 -26.15
N SER A 70 -8.55 17.66 -26.34
CA SER A 70 -9.34 18.89 -26.34
C SER A 70 -9.16 19.66 -27.66
N PHE A 71 -9.92 20.75 -27.82
CA PHE A 71 -9.86 21.62 -29.04
C PHE A 71 -8.45 22.22 -29.29
N GLY A 72 -7.59 22.24 -28.28
CA GLY A 72 -6.22 22.76 -28.34
C GLY A 72 -5.14 21.71 -28.59
N GLY A 73 -5.48 20.43 -28.54
CA GLY A 73 -4.56 19.31 -28.63
C GLY A 73 -4.73 18.27 -27.51
N ILE A 74 -3.64 17.65 -27.11
CA ILE A 74 -3.60 16.66 -26.04
C ILE A 74 -3.16 17.36 -24.75
N ASP A 75 -4.01 17.36 -23.74
CA ASP A 75 -3.77 18.00 -22.43
C ASP A 75 -3.69 16.95 -21.32
N LEU A 76 -2.80 17.16 -20.34
CA LEU A 76 -2.72 16.33 -19.13
C LEU A 76 -3.98 16.55 -18.30
N GLN A 77 -4.78 15.50 -18.11
CA GLN A 77 -6.01 15.51 -17.33
C GLN A 77 -5.74 15.23 -15.84
N GLY A 78 -4.82 14.32 -15.57
CA GLY A 78 -4.48 13.92 -14.21
C GLY A 78 -3.29 12.99 -14.18
N THR A 79 -2.82 12.74 -12.97
CA THR A 79 -1.70 11.82 -12.70
C THR A 79 -2.08 10.84 -11.61
N GLY A 80 -1.45 9.68 -11.66
CA GLY A 80 -1.47 8.64 -10.63
C GLY A 80 -0.13 7.93 -10.57
N THR A 81 -0.13 6.79 -9.96
CA THR A 81 1.05 5.94 -9.77
C THR A 81 0.76 4.53 -10.27
N ALA A 82 1.78 3.79 -10.70
CA ALA A 82 1.69 2.37 -10.99
C ALA A 82 2.90 1.62 -10.40
N ILE A 83 2.73 0.31 -10.21
CA ILE A 83 3.74 -0.60 -9.68
C ILE A 83 4.14 -1.57 -10.78
N ILE A 84 5.40 -1.60 -11.16
CA ILE A 84 5.93 -2.59 -12.09
C ILE A 84 6.04 -3.93 -11.33
N TYR A 85 5.32 -4.96 -11.81
CA TYR A 85 5.31 -6.28 -11.19
C TYR A 85 5.88 -7.39 -12.08
N GLU A 86 5.95 -7.16 -13.40
CA GLU A 86 6.54 -8.08 -14.38
C GLU A 86 7.44 -7.31 -15.34
N ALA A 87 8.62 -7.85 -15.62
CA ALA A 87 9.57 -7.30 -16.59
C ALA A 87 10.20 -8.42 -17.40
N LYS A 88 10.19 -8.30 -18.72
CA LYS A 88 10.82 -9.20 -19.66
C LYS A 88 11.82 -8.46 -20.53
N ALA A 89 12.96 -9.08 -20.78
CA ALA A 89 13.93 -8.59 -21.75
C ALA A 89 13.69 -9.25 -23.10
N VAL A 90 13.60 -8.45 -24.16
CA VAL A 90 13.59 -8.88 -25.56
C VAL A 90 14.99 -8.71 -26.08
N LEU A 91 15.61 -9.82 -26.52
CA LEU A 91 16.98 -9.81 -27.03
C LEU A 91 17.00 -9.42 -28.50
N THR A 92 18.18 -9.03 -29.00
CA THR A 92 18.38 -8.62 -30.41
C THR A 92 18.11 -9.72 -31.43
N ASP A 93 18.09 -11.00 -31.01
CA ASP A 93 17.68 -12.14 -31.83
C ASP A 93 16.18 -12.44 -31.77
N GLY A 94 15.40 -11.65 -31.02
CA GLY A 94 13.97 -11.78 -30.82
C GLY A 94 13.56 -12.76 -29.70
N SER A 95 14.50 -13.40 -29.03
CA SER A 95 14.18 -14.25 -27.87
C SER A 95 13.79 -13.41 -26.65
N ILE A 96 12.95 -13.98 -25.78
CA ILE A 96 12.42 -13.30 -24.57
C ILE A 96 12.86 -14.08 -23.35
N MET A 97 13.32 -13.35 -22.33
CA MET A 97 13.71 -13.91 -21.03
C MET A 97 13.26 -13.02 -19.86
N ASP A 98 13.40 -13.49 -18.62
CA ASP A 98 13.13 -12.64 -17.45
C ASP A 98 14.16 -11.50 -17.41
N ALA A 99 13.71 -10.27 -17.20
CA ALA A 99 14.60 -9.12 -17.16
C ALA A 99 15.66 -9.23 -16.05
N LYS A 100 15.37 -9.91 -14.95
CA LYS A 100 16.31 -10.14 -13.83
C LYS A 100 17.57 -10.88 -14.29
N ASP A 101 17.46 -11.75 -15.27
CA ASP A 101 18.58 -12.51 -15.81
C ASP A 101 19.55 -11.64 -16.64
N THR A 102 19.14 -10.43 -17.00
CA THR A 102 19.95 -9.49 -17.80
C THR A 102 20.59 -8.36 -16.97
N TYR A 103 20.29 -8.24 -15.67
CA TYR A 103 20.80 -7.13 -14.86
C TYR A 103 22.33 -7.09 -14.73
N THR A 104 23.00 -8.21 -14.93
CA THR A 104 24.48 -8.31 -14.90
C THR A 104 25.11 -8.22 -16.28
N ASP A 105 24.37 -8.51 -17.37
CA ASP A 105 24.83 -8.44 -18.74
C ASP A 105 23.67 -8.11 -19.70
N ALA A 106 23.54 -6.85 -20.03
CA ALA A 106 22.49 -6.33 -20.92
C ALA A 106 22.95 -6.13 -22.37
N THR A 107 24.14 -6.66 -22.78
CA THR A 107 24.76 -6.34 -24.07
C THR A 107 23.95 -6.77 -25.29
N ASN A 108 23.05 -7.75 -25.14
CA ASN A 108 22.24 -8.29 -26.23
C ASN A 108 20.74 -7.95 -26.07
N VAL A 109 20.37 -7.05 -25.15
CA VAL A 109 18.98 -6.63 -24.98
C VAL A 109 18.64 -5.53 -25.97
N ASP A 110 17.55 -5.68 -26.71
CA ASP A 110 16.98 -4.67 -27.59
C ASP A 110 16.09 -3.69 -26.83
N HIS A 111 15.15 -4.24 -26.05
CA HIS A 111 14.27 -3.47 -25.18
C HIS A 111 13.69 -4.35 -24.05
N TYR A 112 13.03 -3.70 -23.11
CA TYR A 112 12.30 -4.36 -22.03
C TYR A 112 10.79 -4.16 -22.21
N GLN A 113 10.03 -5.20 -21.87
CA GLN A 113 8.56 -5.17 -21.80
C GLN A 113 8.14 -5.23 -20.34
N TYR A 114 7.30 -4.30 -19.95
CA TYR A 114 6.82 -4.15 -18.57
C TYR A 114 5.33 -4.35 -18.47
N LYS A 115 4.89 -4.96 -17.35
CA LYS A 115 3.52 -4.88 -16.88
C LYS A 115 3.49 -4.18 -15.54
N ALA A 116 2.60 -3.20 -15.44
CA ALA A 116 2.38 -2.45 -14.22
C ALA A 116 0.91 -2.49 -13.81
N ILE A 117 0.67 -2.43 -12.51
CA ILE A 117 -0.66 -2.36 -11.92
C ILE A 117 -0.93 -0.95 -11.39
N THR A 118 -2.11 -0.42 -11.63
CA THR A 118 -2.58 0.87 -11.15
C THR A 118 -4.06 0.81 -10.77
N ASN A 119 -4.64 1.91 -10.29
CA ASN A 119 -6.09 2.01 -10.15
C ASN A 119 -6.76 2.28 -11.50
N GLN A 120 -7.96 1.72 -11.70
CA GLN A 120 -8.75 1.93 -12.91
C GLN A 120 -9.11 3.41 -13.09
N HIS A 121 -9.47 4.12 -12.01
CA HIS A 121 -9.83 5.53 -12.11
C HIS A 121 -8.66 6.44 -12.56
N VAL A 122 -7.41 6.01 -12.39
CA VAL A 122 -6.22 6.76 -12.85
C VAL A 122 -6.17 6.85 -14.38
N ILE A 123 -6.61 5.79 -15.06
CA ILE A 123 -6.59 5.68 -16.54
C ILE A 123 -7.97 5.87 -17.16
N ALA A 124 -9.01 6.10 -16.36
CA ALA A 124 -10.38 6.22 -16.82
C ALA A 124 -10.53 7.38 -17.83
N ASP A 125 -11.31 7.11 -18.88
CA ASP A 125 -11.65 8.10 -19.92
C ASP A 125 -10.43 8.76 -20.60
N ALA A 126 -9.24 8.14 -20.52
CA ALA A 126 -8.03 8.64 -21.14
C ALA A 126 -8.12 8.53 -22.67
N TYR A 127 -7.73 9.60 -23.36
CA TYR A 127 -7.41 9.55 -24.78
C TYR A 127 -6.06 8.83 -24.99
N LYS A 128 -5.11 9.07 -24.09
CA LYS A 128 -3.77 8.48 -24.10
C LYS A 128 -3.25 8.35 -22.68
N VAL A 129 -2.57 7.24 -22.40
CA VAL A 129 -1.89 7.00 -21.14
C VAL A 129 -0.39 6.88 -21.39
N ARG A 130 0.39 7.52 -20.53
CA ARG A 130 1.85 7.38 -20.51
C ARG A 130 2.34 7.05 -19.12
N VAL A 131 3.49 6.40 -19.03
CA VAL A 131 4.25 6.21 -17.81
C VAL A 131 5.49 7.09 -17.84
N CYS A 132 5.78 7.74 -16.69
CA CYS A 132 6.90 8.65 -16.55
C CYS A 132 7.77 8.18 -15.39
N PHE A 133 9.08 8.22 -15.57
CA PHE A 133 10.08 7.86 -14.56
C PHE A 133 11.37 8.65 -14.82
N GLY A 134 11.80 9.44 -13.84
CA GLY A 134 12.86 10.41 -14.04
C GLY A 134 12.52 11.40 -15.17
N GLU A 135 13.40 11.52 -16.16
CA GLU A 135 13.20 12.37 -17.34
C GLU A 135 12.56 11.63 -18.52
N GLU A 136 12.26 10.34 -18.36
CA GLU A 136 11.76 9.47 -19.43
C GLU A 136 10.23 9.37 -19.41
N GLU A 137 9.66 9.20 -20.60
CA GLU A 137 8.22 9.05 -20.80
C GLU A 137 7.96 7.99 -21.88
N GLU A 138 7.24 6.94 -21.51
CA GLU A 138 6.87 5.85 -22.42
C GLU A 138 5.36 5.77 -22.60
N GLU A 139 4.92 5.44 -23.82
CA GLU A 139 3.51 5.27 -24.12
C GLU A 139 3.02 3.90 -23.66
N VAL A 140 1.86 3.88 -23.00
CA VAL A 140 1.18 2.64 -22.62
C VAL A 140 0.59 2.01 -23.88
N ASN A 141 0.77 0.68 -24.03
CA ASN A 141 0.20 -0.08 -25.14
C ASN A 141 -1.35 0.00 -25.12
N GLU A 142 -1.99 -0.16 -26.27
CA GLU A 142 -3.45 -0.05 -26.40
C GLU A 142 -4.21 -1.13 -25.61
N GLU A 143 -3.58 -2.28 -25.36
CA GLU A 143 -4.17 -3.38 -24.61
C GLU A 143 -4.11 -3.11 -23.12
N ILE A 144 -5.23 -2.71 -22.55
CA ILE A 144 -5.41 -2.45 -21.11
C ILE A 144 -6.43 -3.45 -20.56
N TYR A 145 -6.05 -4.14 -19.48
CA TYR A 145 -6.97 -5.01 -18.74
C TYR A 145 -7.45 -4.31 -17.47
N GLU A 146 -8.76 -4.08 -17.35
CA GLU A 146 -9.30 -3.27 -16.26
C GLU A 146 -10.53 -3.87 -15.56
N ASN A 147 -10.70 -3.55 -14.30
CA ASN A 147 -11.90 -3.86 -13.53
C ASN A 147 -12.36 -2.62 -12.75
N LYS A 148 -13.42 -2.00 -13.21
CA LYS A 148 -13.98 -0.77 -12.64
C LYS A 148 -14.57 -0.99 -11.22
N GLU A 149 -15.10 -2.18 -10.94
CA GLU A 149 -15.69 -2.49 -9.64
C GLU A 149 -14.62 -2.69 -8.57
N LYS A 150 -13.47 -3.30 -8.93
CA LYS A 150 -12.31 -3.46 -8.04
C LYS A 150 -11.36 -2.26 -8.06
N ASP A 151 -11.58 -1.31 -8.97
CA ASP A 151 -10.72 -0.14 -9.19
C ASP A 151 -9.27 -0.53 -9.50
N LEU A 152 -9.05 -1.54 -10.34
CA LEU A 152 -7.75 -2.05 -10.75
C LEU A 152 -7.60 -2.04 -12.27
N ALA A 153 -6.39 -1.76 -12.74
CA ALA A 153 -6.01 -1.87 -14.14
C ALA A 153 -4.57 -2.35 -14.31
N ILE A 154 -4.34 -3.23 -15.30
CA ILE A 154 -3.03 -3.64 -15.76
C ILE A 154 -2.73 -2.86 -17.03
N ILE A 155 -1.59 -2.19 -17.06
CA ILE A 155 -1.05 -1.48 -18.21
C ILE A 155 0.28 -2.13 -18.60
N SER A 156 0.61 -2.06 -19.90
CA SER A 156 1.88 -2.53 -20.41
C SER A 156 2.58 -1.46 -21.24
N PHE A 157 3.90 -1.43 -21.18
CA PHE A 157 4.73 -0.50 -21.94
C PHE A 157 6.08 -1.12 -22.25
N THR A 158 6.81 -0.52 -23.16
CA THR A 158 8.17 -0.91 -23.52
C THR A 158 9.14 0.21 -23.24
N SER A 159 10.36 -0.12 -22.83
CA SER A 159 11.41 0.87 -22.66
C SER A 159 12.79 0.26 -22.94
N LYS A 160 13.77 1.10 -23.22
CA LYS A 160 15.18 0.71 -23.30
C LYS A 160 15.86 0.71 -21.93
N TYR A 161 15.22 1.29 -20.93
CA TYR A 161 15.76 1.38 -19.58
C TYR A 161 15.36 0.17 -18.74
N VAL A 162 16.29 -0.25 -17.88
CA VAL A 162 16.06 -1.33 -16.92
C VAL A 162 15.35 -0.79 -15.71
N LEU A 163 14.12 -1.26 -15.47
CA LEU A 163 13.33 -0.93 -14.28
C LEU A 163 13.12 -2.20 -13.45
N PRO A 164 13.28 -2.13 -12.12
CA PRO A 164 13.03 -3.28 -11.25
C PRO A 164 11.53 -3.58 -11.13
N THR A 165 11.23 -4.69 -10.48
CA THR A 165 9.85 -5.10 -10.16
C THR A 165 9.66 -5.25 -8.66
N LEU A 166 8.43 -5.02 -8.18
CA LEU A 166 8.04 -5.32 -6.80
C LEU A 166 7.27 -6.63 -6.71
N GLU A 167 7.44 -7.31 -5.60
CA GLU A 167 6.73 -8.54 -5.29
C GLU A 167 5.57 -8.27 -4.34
N PHE A 168 4.44 -8.99 -4.56
CA PHE A 168 3.28 -8.90 -3.69
C PHE A 168 3.46 -9.77 -2.44
N GLY A 169 3.22 -9.17 -1.27
CA GLY A 169 3.11 -9.85 0.01
C GLY A 169 1.76 -10.56 0.17
N ASP A 170 1.50 -11.04 1.39
CA ASP A 170 0.22 -11.61 1.78
C ASP A 170 -0.54 -10.63 2.68
N SER A 171 -1.73 -10.22 2.23
CA SER A 171 -2.58 -9.30 2.99
C SER A 171 -3.54 -9.98 3.96
N GLU A 172 -3.58 -11.33 4.03
CA GLU A 172 -4.50 -12.05 4.92
C GLU A 172 -4.09 -11.98 6.38
N ASP A 173 -2.78 -12.10 6.66
CA ASP A 173 -2.23 -12.16 8.01
C ASP A 173 -1.80 -10.81 8.58
N LEU A 174 -2.22 -9.71 7.96
CA LEU A 174 -1.89 -8.37 8.42
C LEU A 174 -2.52 -8.06 9.78
N LYS A 175 -1.87 -7.16 10.54
CA LYS A 175 -2.33 -6.72 11.86
C LYS A 175 -2.37 -5.20 11.92
N ALA A 176 -3.36 -4.66 12.63
CA ALA A 176 -3.34 -3.24 12.98
C ALA A 176 -2.08 -2.91 13.80
N GLY A 177 -1.46 -1.78 13.52
CA GLY A 177 -0.18 -1.39 14.11
C GLY A 177 1.06 -1.88 13.34
N THR A 178 0.90 -2.70 12.28
CA THR A 178 2.03 -3.05 11.39
C THR A 178 2.54 -1.79 10.68
N PHE A 179 3.86 -1.56 10.73
CA PHE A 179 4.51 -0.46 10.04
C PHE A 179 4.46 -0.63 8.52
N VAL A 180 4.18 0.46 7.83
CA VAL A 180 4.05 0.47 6.37
C VAL A 180 4.62 1.75 5.76
N VAL A 181 5.03 1.64 4.49
CA VAL A 181 5.52 2.75 3.67
C VAL A 181 4.64 2.85 2.42
N ALA A 182 4.13 4.02 2.13
CA ALA A 182 3.49 4.32 0.86
C ALA A 182 4.45 5.12 -0.02
N ILE A 183 4.55 4.77 -1.31
CA ILE A 183 5.34 5.49 -2.31
C ILE A 183 4.41 5.90 -3.45
N GLY A 184 4.66 7.06 -4.06
CA GLY A 184 3.90 7.53 -5.21
C GLY A 184 4.35 8.90 -5.70
N SER A 185 3.51 9.50 -6.57
CA SER A 185 3.78 10.78 -7.23
C SER A 185 2.67 11.79 -6.89
N PRO A 186 2.57 12.26 -5.64
CA PRO A 186 1.52 13.19 -5.23
C PRO A 186 1.58 14.47 -6.06
N ASN A 187 0.44 14.87 -6.64
CA ASN A 187 0.31 16.06 -7.50
C ASN A 187 1.18 16.06 -8.77
N GLY A 188 1.67 14.89 -9.20
CA GLY A 188 2.30 14.70 -10.50
C GLY A 188 3.81 14.43 -10.49
N ILE A 189 4.39 14.37 -11.69
CA ILE A 189 5.77 13.95 -11.97
C ILE A 189 6.80 14.68 -11.12
N GLN A 190 6.63 16.00 -10.89
CA GLN A 190 7.57 16.79 -10.11
C GLN A 190 7.74 16.34 -8.64
N TYR A 191 6.87 15.46 -8.17
CA TYR A 191 6.89 14.89 -6.82
C TYR A 191 6.99 13.35 -6.85
N GLU A 192 7.47 12.77 -7.95
CA GLU A 192 7.75 11.34 -8.01
C GLU A 192 8.67 10.89 -6.86
N ASP A 193 8.65 9.60 -6.53
CA ASP A 193 9.41 9.00 -5.42
C ASP A 193 9.04 9.53 -4.02
N SER A 194 7.94 10.27 -3.89
CA SER A 194 7.50 10.73 -2.57
C SER A 194 7.07 9.54 -1.71
N ALA A 195 7.63 9.45 -0.52
CA ALA A 195 7.32 8.39 0.43
C ALA A 195 6.69 8.95 1.70
N SER A 196 5.74 8.20 2.27
CA SER A 196 5.17 8.43 3.60
C SER A 196 5.22 7.16 4.42
N PHE A 197 5.45 7.29 5.73
CA PHE A 197 5.52 6.20 6.68
C PHE A 197 4.34 6.28 7.65
N GLY A 198 3.80 5.13 8.02
CA GLY A 198 2.69 5.01 8.96
C GLY A 198 2.46 3.57 9.40
N ILE A 199 1.24 3.30 9.80
CA ILE A 199 0.79 1.97 10.25
C ILE A 199 -0.47 1.53 9.50
N ILE A 200 -0.76 0.24 9.57
CA ILE A 200 -2.10 -0.27 9.29
C ILE A 200 -3.01 0.14 10.45
N SER A 201 -3.96 1.03 10.19
CA SER A 201 -4.93 1.48 11.17
C SER A 201 -6.07 0.46 11.35
N TYR A 202 -6.45 -0.23 10.26
CA TYR A 202 -7.45 -1.30 10.27
C TYR A 202 -7.27 -2.24 9.06
N VAL A 203 -7.38 -3.54 9.28
CA VAL A 203 -6.97 -4.54 8.28
C VAL A 203 -8.01 -4.75 7.18
N LYS A 204 -9.30 -4.88 7.52
CA LYS A 204 -10.39 -5.27 6.59
C LYS A 204 -11.59 -4.33 6.73
N ARG A 205 -11.53 -3.16 6.07
CA ARG A 205 -12.66 -2.24 5.96
C ARG A 205 -13.53 -2.64 4.78
N TYR A 206 -14.81 -2.93 5.03
CA TYR A 206 -15.80 -3.15 3.98
C TYR A 206 -16.52 -1.85 3.68
N ILE A 207 -16.29 -1.30 2.50
CA ILE A 207 -16.88 -0.02 2.07
C ILE A 207 -17.83 -0.30 0.91
N ILE A 208 -19.03 0.29 1.00
CA ILE A 208 -20.06 0.17 -0.03
C ILE A 208 -19.90 1.34 -0.99
N GLU A 209 -19.50 1.04 -2.21
CA GLU A 209 -19.35 2.01 -3.28
C GLU A 209 -20.50 1.94 -4.27
N LYS A 210 -20.76 3.05 -4.97
CA LYS A 210 -21.69 3.09 -6.08
C LYS A 210 -20.94 2.85 -7.39
N SER A 211 -21.29 1.79 -8.12
CA SER A 211 -20.84 1.53 -9.47
C SER A 211 -22.04 1.66 -10.42
N GLY A 212 -22.28 2.87 -10.92
CA GLY A 212 -23.50 3.20 -11.64
C GLY A 212 -24.75 3.04 -10.75
N ILE A 213 -25.69 2.16 -11.15
CA ILE A 213 -26.91 1.85 -10.36
C ILE A 213 -26.68 0.73 -9.33
N ARG A 214 -25.54 0.05 -9.35
CA ARG A 214 -25.20 -1.05 -8.43
C ARG A 214 -24.47 -0.50 -7.20
N LYS A 215 -24.56 -1.24 -6.12
CA LYS A 215 -23.72 -1.08 -4.94
C LYS A 215 -22.75 -2.26 -4.89
N VAL A 216 -21.47 -1.97 -4.82
CA VAL A 216 -20.40 -2.96 -4.68
C VAL A 216 -19.79 -2.78 -3.30
N THR A 217 -19.53 -3.88 -2.63
CA THR A 217 -18.82 -3.87 -1.35
C THR A 217 -17.40 -4.35 -1.59
N ASN A 218 -16.44 -3.47 -1.38
CA ASN A 218 -15.03 -3.77 -1.51
C ASN A 218 -14.35 -3.80 -0.13
N GLU A 219 -13.32 -4.61 -0.02
CA GLU A 219 -12.46 -4.69 1.15
C GLU A 219 -11.23 -3.80 0.97
N TYR A 220 -10.87 -3.06 2.01
CA TYR A 220 -9.72 -2.16 2.02
C TYR A 220 -8.90 -2.29 3.29
N ILE A 221 -7.59 -2.10 3.16
CA ILE A 221 -6.68 -1.82 4.27
C ILE A 221 -6.79 -0.33 4.56
N GLN A 222 -6.98 0.05 5.82
CA GLN A 222 -6.91 1.45 6.26
C GLN A 222 -5.52 1.73 6.83
N THR A 223 -4.92 2.85 6.44
CA THR A 223 -3.60 3.32 6.92
C THR A 223 -3.66 4.80 7.29
N ASP A 224 -2.75 5.24 8.14
CA ASP A 224 -2.52 6.65 8.46
C ASP A 224 -1.34 7.25 7.66
N CYS A 225 -0.75 6.49 6.73
CA CYS A 225 0.18 7.05 5.75
C CYS A 225 -0.46 8.25 5.06
N ALA A 226 0.30 9.33 4.92
CA ALA A 226 -0.17 10.50 4.18
C ALA A 226 -0.33 10.13 2.71
N LEU A 227 -1.58 10.06 2.26
CA LEU A 227 -1.95 9.86 0.87
C LEU A 227 -2.54 11.14 0.31
N SER A 228 -2.14 11.50 -0.90
CA SER A 228 -2.61 12.67 -1.65
C SER A 228 -2.99 12.29 -3.07
N PRO A 229 -3.81 13.08 -3.79
CA PRO A 229 -4.05 12.87 -5.20
C PRO A 229 -2.74 12.69 -5.97
N GLY A 230 -2.67 11.63 -6.78
CA GLY A 230 -1.43 11.18 -7.43
C GLY A 230 -0.81 9.93 -6.79
N ASN A 231 -1.05 9.63 -5.51
CA ASN A 231 -0.61 8.38 -4.88
C ASN A 231 -1.49 7.18 -5.22
N SER A 232 -2.66 7.38 -5.85
CA SER A 232 -3.52 6.31 -6.35
C SER A 232 -2.78 5.41 -7.32
N GLY A 233 -2.84 4.09 -7.10
CA GLY A 233 -2.12 3.07 -7.87
C GLY A 233 -0.73 2.74 -7.34
N GLY A 234 -0.17 3.55 -6.43
CA GLY A 234 1.11 3.29 -5.79
C GLY A 234 1.05 2.21 -4.72
N PRO A 235 2.21 1.65 -4.31
CA PRO A 235 2.29 0.59 -3.31
C PRO A 235 2.05 1.09 -1.89
N LEU A 236 1.41 0.24 -1.09
CA LEU A 236 1.56 0.19 0.35
C LEU A 236 2.49 -0.99 0.65
N LEU A 237 3.68 -0.71 1.20
CA LEU A 237 4.76 -1.69 1.42
C LEU A 237 4.88 -2.04 2.89
N ASP A 238 5.18 -3.30 3.19
CA ASP A 238 5.70 -3.70 4.50
C ASP A 238 7.21 -3.36 4.63
N LEU A 239 7.78 -3.53 5.83
CA LEU A 239 9.21 -3.26 6.06
C LEU A 239 10.15 -4.32 5.43
N ASN A 240 9.62 -5.35 4.76
CA ASN A 240 10.38 -6.27 3.92
C ASN A 240 10.36 -5.86 2.43
N GLY A 241 9.73 -4.73 2.09
CA GLY A 241 9.59 -4.25 0.72
C GLY A 241 8.56 -5.01 -0.11
N LYS A 242 7.64 -5.77 0.53
CA LYS A 242 6.55 -6.46 -0.17
C LYS A 242 5.33 -5.55 -0.29
N VAL A 243 4.70 -5.56 -1.46
CA VAL A 243 3.44 -4.83 -1.68
C VAL A 243 2.30 -5.56 -0.98
N ILE A 244 1.76 -4.96 0.09
CA ILE A 244 0.62 -5.50 0.84
C ILE A 244 -0.71 -4.88 0.41
N GLY A 245 -0.67 -3.80 -0.37
CA GLY A 245 -1.86 -3.17 -0.95
C GLY A 245 -1.51 -2.14 -2.00
N ILE A 246 -2.54 -1.71 -2.75
CA ILE A 246 -2.45 -0.60 -3.72
C ILE A 246 -3.25 0.57 -3.19
N ASN A 247 -2.58 1.71 -2.98
CA ASN A 247 -3.19 2.92 -2.45
C ASN A 247 -4.30 3.41 -3.39
N THR A 248 -5.41 3.88 -2.84
CA THR A 248 -6.50 4.48 -3.62
C THR A 248 -7.08 5.69 -2.89
N MET A 249 -7.29 6.77 -3.63
CA MET A 249 -7.92 8.00 -3.17
C MET A 249 -9.42 8.09 -3.52
N LYS A 250 -9.96 7.08 -4.24
CA LYS A 250 -11.37 7.05 -4.67
C LYS A 250 -12.37 7.11 -3.51
N ILE A 251 -11.95 6.68 -2.33
CA ILE A 251 -12.80 6.57 -1.13
C ILE A 251 -12.74 7.83 -0.25
N SER A 252 -11.83 8.74 -0.53
CA SER A 252 -11.58 9.93 0.29
C SER A 252 -12.59 11.07 0.09
N ASP A 253 -13.86 10.77 -0.22
CA ASP A 253 -14.97 11.74 -0.24
C ASP A 253 -15.23 12.42 1.14
N THR A 254 -14.50 12.00 2.17
CA THR A 254 -14.49 12.65 3.46
C THR A 254 -13.14 13.37 3.63
N GLU A 255 -13.19 14.69 3.81
CA GLU A 255 -12.07 15.57 4.18
C GLU A 255 -11.42 15.17 5.54
N THR A 256 -11.26 13.87 5.77
CA THR A 256 -10.72 13.34 7.03
C THR A 256 -9.24 13.10 6.86
N GLU A 257 -8.43 14.03 7.34
CA GLU A 257 -6.97 13.87 7.39
C GLU A 257 -6.56 12.60 8.17
N GLY A 258 -5.49 11.94 7.72
CA GLY A 258 -4.94 10.76 8.40
C GLY A 258 -5.75 9.47 8.17
N MET A 259 -6.58 9.41 7.13
CA MET A 259 -7.33 8.22 6.76
C MET A 259 -7.09 7.86 5.28
N GLY A 260 -6.11 7.00 5.04
CA GLY A 260 -5.81 6.44 3.73
C GLY A 260 -6.39 5.03 3.57
N PHE A 261 -6.57 4.61 2.32
CA PHE A 261 -7.07 3.27 1.98
C PHE A 261 -6.19 2.61 0.90
N ALA A 262 -6.06 1.29 0.98
CA ALA A 262 -5.38 0.50 -0.02
C ALA A 262 -6.18 -0.78 -0.35
N ILE A 263 -6.21 -1.17 -1.62
CA ILE A 263 -6.77 -2.42 -2.10
C ILE A 263 -5.82 -3.55 -1.66
N PRO A 264 -6.29 -4.59 -0.94
CA PRO A 264 -5.41 -5.64 -0.42
C PRO A 264 -4.65 -6.39 -1.52
N SER A 265 -3.39 -6.74 -1.27
CA SER A 265 -2.54 -7.44 -2.25
C SER A 265 -3.12 -8.79 -2.72
N ASN A 266 -3.87 -9.50 -1.89
CA ASN A 266 -4.50 -10.76 -2.29
C ASN A 266 -5.62 -10.54 -3.33
N VAL A 267 -6.35 -9.41 -3.26
CA VAL A 267 -7.32 -8.99 -4.29
C VAL A 267 -6.59 -8.69 -5.60
N VAL A 268 -5.43 -8.02 -5.51
CA VAL A 268 -4.58 -7.69 -6.67
C VAL A 268 -4.02 -8.96 -7.32
N LYS A 269 -3.49 -9.90 -6.54
CA LYS A 269 -2.98 -11.19 -7.04
C LYS A 269 -4.06 -12.00 -7.76
N GLU A 270 -5.28 -12.00 -7.23
CA GLU A 270 -6.42 -12.64 -7.91
C GLU A 270 -6.75 -11.96 -9.24
N PHE A 271 -6.74 -10.63 -9.28
CA PHE A 271 -6.98 -9.87 -10.51
C PHE A 271 -5.91 -10.14 -11.57
N ILE A 272 -4.63 -10.16 -11.21
CA ILE A 272 -3.52 -10.52 -12.12
C ILE A 272 -3.67 -11.97 -12.63
N LYS A 273 -4.07 -12.91 -11.76
CA LYS A 273 -4.31 -14.29 -12.16
C LYS A 273 -5.40 -14.41 -13.22
N LEU A 274 -6.51 -13.70 -13.05
CA LEU A 274 -7.60 -13.67 -14.04
C LEU A 274 -7.12 -13.12 -15.39
N TYR A 275 -6.34 -12.05 -15.39
CA TYR A 275 -5.72 -11.51 -16.60
C TYR A 275 -4.88 -12.57 -17.34
N VAL A 276 -4.00 -13.28 -16.62
CA VAL A 276 -3.16 -14.33 -17.21
C VAL A 276 -4.00 -15.47 -17.78
N GLU A 277 -5.06 -15.90 -17.07
CA GLU A 277 -5.97 -16.95 -17.54
C GLU A 277 -6.75 -16.56 -18.78
N GLU A 278 -7.10 -15.29 -18.94
CA GLU A 278 -7.80 -14.77 -20.13
C GLU A 278 -6.83 -14.63 -21.31
N SER A 279 -5.66 -14.04 -21.10
CA SER A 279 -4.63 -13.86 -22.15
C SER A 279 -4.08 -15.18 -22.72
N THR A 280 -4.23 -16.30 -22.01
CA THR A 280 -3.78 -17.62 -22.50
C THR A 280 -4.86 -18.39 -23.29
N LYS A 281 -6.08 -17.85 -23.39
CA LYS A 281 -7.19 -18.47 -24.16
C LYS A 281 -7.33 -17.93 -25.56
N GLU A 282 -6.66 -16.82 -25.86
CA GLU A 282 -6.56 -16.22 -27.19
C GLU A 282 -5.32 -16.75 -27.96
#